data_5881b91a70d73d561c0aa8bf1295c54a
#
_entry.id   5881b91a70d73d561c0aa8bf1295c54a
#
_cell.length_a   1.000
_cell.length_b   1.000
_cell.length_c   1.000
_cell.angle_alpha   90.00
_cell.angle_beta   90.00
_cell.angle_gamma   90.00
#
_symmetry.space_group_name_H-M   'P 1'
#
loop_
_entity.id
_entity.type
_entity.pdbx_description
1 polymer ?
#
loop_
_entity_poly.entity_id
_entity_poly.type
_entity_poly.pdbx_seq_one_letter_code
_entity_poly.pdbx_strand_id
1 'polypeptide(L)'
;MDPDAQTRAAIEEHWRASERGDTEAEHAVYADDAILDYPQSGERFRGRDAISAQRGGHPASRHFTVLRITGTGSLWVSECVITYDGVPTYSVSIMEFAYGHVVHESQYFADPFGAPSWRAALAEPMPGRSIASA
;
A
#
# COMPACT_ATOMS: atom_id res chain seq x y z
N MET A 1 25.23 4.38 -4.01
CA MET A 1 24.06 3.45 -4.02
C MET A 1 23.36 3.64 -5.35
N ASP A 2 23.00 2.54 -5.99
CA ASP A 2 22.31 2.64 -7.27
C ASP A 2 20.90 3.21 -7.10
N PRO A 3 20.31 3.79 -8.16
CA PRO A 3 19.00 4.44 -8.06
C PRO A 3 17.88 3.51 -7.59
N ASP A 4 17.88 2.25 -8.01
CA ASP A 4 16.84 1.31 -7.58
C ASP A 4 16.96 0.98 -6.09
N ALA A 5 18.17 0.84 -5.57
CA ALA A 5 18.37 0.64 -4.14
C ALA A 5 17.93 1.85 -3.32
N GLN A 6 18.16 3.06 -3.83
CA GLN A 6 17.69 4.30 -3.18
C GLN A 6 16.17 4.38 -3.17
N THR A 7 15.52 4.05 -4.28
CA THR A 7 14.06 4.06 -4.38
C THR A 7 13.45 3.02 -3.44
N ARG A 8 14.00 1.80 -3.42
CA ARG A 8 13.55 0.76 -2.49
C ARG A 8 13.65 1.22 -1.05
N ALA A 9 14.76 1.83 -0.67
CA ALA A 9 14.97 2.32 0.68
C ALA A 9 13.95 3.41 1.07
N ALA A 10 13.61 4.29 0.13
CA ALA A 10 12.61 5.33 0.34
C ALA A 10 11.21 4.73 0.54
N ILE A 11 10.85 3.70 -0.22
CA ILE A 11 9.57 3.01 -0.07
C ILE A 11 9.52 2.26 1.27
N GLU A 12 10.59 1.56 1.63
CA GLU A 12 10.68 0.87 2.92
C GLU A 12 10.50 1.83 4.09
N GLU A 13 11.13 3.01 4.03
CA GLU A 13 10.98 4.04 5.05
C GLU A 13 9.55 4.58 5.08
N HIS A 14 8.92 4.77 3.92
CA HIS A 14 7.52 5.20 3.84
C HIS A 14 6.61 4.25 4.64
N TRP A 15 6.74 2.94 4.45
CA TRP A 15 5.91 1.97 5.17
C TRP A 15 6.25 1.88 6.65
N ARG A 16 7.53 2.00 7.01
CA ARG A 16 7.92 2.06 8.43
C ARG A 16 7.36 3.29 9.13
N ALA A 17 7.39 4.44 8.44
CA ALA A 17 6.83 5.67 8.96
C ALA A 17 5.31 5.59 9.12
N SER A 18 4.63 4.95 8.16
CA SER A 18 3.19 4.67 8.25
C SER A 18 2.86 3.85 9.48
N GLU A 19 3.66 2.81 9.76
CA GLU A 19 3.46 1.94 10.92
C GLU A 19 3.63 2.68 12.24
N ARG A 20 4.64 3.53 12.37
CA ARG A 20 4.89 4.25 13.62
C ARG A 20 4.09 5.55 13.77
N GLY A 21 3.28 5.90 12.76
CA GLY A 21 2.45 7.11 12.80
C GLY A 21 3.23 8.41 12.62
N ASP A 22 4.41 8.35 12.02
CA ASP A 22 5.22 9.53 11.72
C ASP A 22 4.76 10.12 10.38
N THR A 23 3.78 11.00 10.45
CA THR A 23 3.11 11.57 9.27
C THR A 23 4.08 12.32 8.35
N GLU A 24 5.01 13.08 8.89
CA GLU A 24 5.98 13.82 8.09
C GLU A 24 6.91 12.87 7.32
N ALA A 25 7.48 11.88 8.00
CA ALA A 25 8.36 10.90 7.36
C ALA A 25 7.59 10.01 6.37
N GLU A 26 6.35 9.66 6.68
CA GLU A 26 5.49 8.87 5.79
C GLU A 26 5.29 9.57 4.44
N HIS A 27 5.06 10.88 4.44
CA HIS A 27 4.72 11.63 3.24
C HIS A 27 5.92 12.30 2.56
N ALA A 28 7.12 12.16 3.13
CA ALA A 28 8.34 12.68 2.52
C ALA A 28 8.65 12.03 1.16
N VAL A 29 8.13 10.84 0.89
CA VAL A 29 8.33 10.12 -0.38
C VAL A 29 7.62 10.81 -1.55
N TYR A 30 6.60 11.63 -1.29
CA TYR A 30 5.78 12.27 -2.32
C TYR A 30 6.36 13.59 -2.79
N ALA A 31 6.26 13.84 -4.10
CA ALA A 31 6.46 15.19 -4.64
C ALA A 31 5.34 16.12 -4.12
N ASP A 32 5.60 17.42 -4.09
CA ASP A 32 4.62 18.39 -3.60
C ASP A 32 3.28 18.33 -4.34
N ASP A 33 3.33 18.05 -5.65
CA ASP A 33 2.17 17.98 -6.55
C ASP A 33 1.77 16.53 -6.89
N ALA A 34 2.18 15.56 -6.09
CA ALA A 34 1.86 14.15 -6.31
C ALA A 34 0.35 13.92 -6.35
N ILE A 35 -0.05 12.89 -7.09
CA ILE A 35 -1.44 12.46 -7.18
C ILE A 35 -1.56 11.06 -6.59
N LEU A 36 -2.55 10.87 -5.72
CA LEU A 36 -2.95 9.55 -5.21
C LEU A 36 -4.37 9.26 -5.71
N ASP A 37 -4.52 8.13 -6.40
CA ASP A 37 -5.81 7.66 -6.87
C ASP A 37 -6.25 6.41 -6.09
N TYR A 38 -7.52 6.39 -5.71
CA TYR A 38 -8.22 5.21 -5.22
C TYR A 38 -9.22 4.77 -6.29
N PRO A 39 -8.79 3.91 -7.26
CA PRO A 39 -9.67 3.57 -8.39
C PRO A 39 -10.99 2.92 -7.98
N GLN A 40 -10.99 2.18 -6.86
CA GLN A 40 -12.20 1.47 -6.42
C GLN A 40 -13.33 2.42 -5.99
N SER A 41 -12.99 3.60 -5.44
CA SER A 41 -13.98 4.63 -5.07
C SER A 41 -14.09 5.74 -6.11
N GLY A 42 -13.11 5.82 -7.02
CA GLY A 42 -13.04 6.89 -8.01
C GLY A 42 -12.50 8.20 -7.45
N GLU A 43 -11.87 8.18 -6.27
CA GLU A 43 -11.33 9.38 -5.64
C GLU A 43 -9.91 9.67 -6.11
N ARG A 44 -9.62 10.95 -6.26
CA ARG A 44 -8.26 11.45 -6.50
C ARG A 44 -7.91 12.50 -5.46
N PHE A 45 -6.75 12.34 -4.83
CA PHE A 45 -6.18 13.32 -3.91
C PHE A 45 -5.00 14.00 -4.59
N ARG A 46 -5.09 15.32 -4.73
CA ARG A 46 -4.11 16.09 -5.47
C ARG A 46 -3.23 16.88 -4.53
N GLY A 47 -1.93 16.59 -4.58
CA GLY A 47 -0.91 17.23 -3.78
C GLY A 47 -0.60 16.51 -2.48
N ARG A 48 0.66 16.60 -2.05
CA ARG A 48 1.14 15.94 -0.82
C ARG A 48 0.30 16.31 0.40
N ASP A 49 -0.14 17.55 0.52
CA ASP A 49 -0.92 18.00 1.67
C ASP A 49 -2.29 17.32 1.73
N ALA A 50 -2.97 17.16 0.58
CA ALA A 50 -4.26 16.47 0.53
C ALA A 50 -4.09 14.97 0.84
N ILE A 51 -3.03 14.36 0.31
CA ILE A 51 -2.71 12.94 0.59
C ILE A 51 -2.48 12.74 2.09
N SER A 52 -1.67 13.60 2.69
CA SER A 52 -1.37 13.54 4.13
C SER A 52 -2.61 13.75 4.97
N ALA A 53 -3.42 14.74 4.63
CA ALA A 53 -4.62 15.08 5.39
C ALA A 53 -5.64 13.93 5.41
N GLN A 54 -5.91 13.28 4.26
CA GLN A 54 -6.87 12.18 4.22
C GLN A 54 -6.34 10.93 4.94
N ARG A 55 -5.06 10.65 4.87
CA ARG A 55 -4.47 9.49 5.59
C ARG A 55 -4.43 9.74 7.10
N GLY A 56 -4.08 10.94 7.51
CA GLY A 56 -4.08 11.32 8.93
C GLY A 56 -5.47 11.37 9.56
N GLY A 57 -6.52 11.51 8.73
CA GLY A 57 -7.90 11.51 9.17
C GLY A 57 -8.51 10.13 9.38
N HIS A 58 -7.78 9.05 9.08
CA HIS A 58 -8.32 7.71 9.22
C HIS A 58 -8.60 7.39 10.70
N PRO A 59 -9.83 6.93 11.04
CA PRO A 59 -10.23 6.77 12.44
C PRO A 59 -9.66 5.52 13.12
N ALA A 60 -9.23 4.52 12.35
CA ALA A 60 -8.79 3.24 12.89
C ALA A 60 -7.30 3.23 13.24
N SER A 61 -6.92 2.40 14.22
CA SER A 61 -5.52 2.06 14.48
C SER A 61 -5.03 1.14 13.35
N ARG A 62 -3.90 1.50 12.74
CA ARG A 62 -3.37 0.79 11.57
C ARG A 62 -2.07 0.07 11.89
N HIS A 63 -1.96 -1.16 11.38
CA HIS A 63 -0.73 -1.93 11.40
C HIS A 63 -0.41 -2.40 9.98
N PHE A 64 0.83 -2.23 9.54
CA PHE A 64 1.25 -2.54 8.17
C PHE A 64 2.19 -3.75 8.18
N THR A 65 1.85 -4.76 7.36
CA THR A 65 2.76 -5.86 7.07
C THR A 65 3.12 -5.79 5.59
N VAL A 66 4.36 -5.47 5.28
CA VAL A 66 4.84 -5.41 3.91
C VAL A 66 5.22 -6.82 3.46
N LEU A 67 4.53 -7.36 2.46
CA LEU A 67 4.78 -8.69 1.94
C LEU A 67 5.92 -8.67 0.93
N ARG A 68 5.95 -7.67 0.04
CA ARG A 68 7.04 -7.46 -0.92
C ARG A 68 6.98 -6.07 -1.53
N ILE A 69 8.15 -5.63 -1.98
CA ILE A 69 8.32 -4.41 -2.76
C ILE A 69 9.06 -4.82 -4.02
N THR A 70 8.49 -4.53 -5.18
CA THR A 70 9.04 -4.94 -6.49
C THR A 70 9.03 -3.76 -7.44
N GLY A 71 10.12 -3.57 -8.16
CA GLY A 71 10.18 -2.54 -9.18
C GLY A 71 11.58 -2.29 -9.69
N THR A 72 11.65 -1.41 -10.66
CA THR A 72 12.89 -0.88 -11.22
C THR A 72 12.58 0.44 -11.92
N GLY A 73 13.53 1.37 -11.94
CA GLY A 73 13.32 2.66 -12.58
C GLY A 73 12.20 3.44 -11.90
N SER A 74 11.22 3.86 -12.69
CA SER A 74 10.15 4.73 -12.23
C SER A 74 8.93 4.00 -11.66
N LEU A 75 8.78 2.69 -11.86
CA LEU A 75 7.56 1.97 -11.48
C LEU A 75 7.82 0.95 -10.39
N TRP A 76 7.12 1.08 -9.27
CA TRP A 76 7.28 0.25 -8.08
C TRP A 76 5.94 -0.18 -7.52
N VAL A 77 5.88 -1.45 -7.10
CA VAL A 77 4.69 -2.04 -6.51
C VAL A 77 5.01 -2.51 -5.10
N SER A 78 4.18 -2.11 -4.15
CA SER A 78 4.21 -2.62 -2.77
C SER A 78 2.95 -3.44 -2.51
N GLU A 79 3.13 -4.65 -1.99
CA GLU A 79 2.04 -5.53 -1.59
C GLU A 79 2.05 -5.63 -0.08
N CYS A 80 0.95 -5.23 0.54
CA CYS A 80 0.85 -5.12 1.99
C CYS A 80 -0.43 -5.77 2.51
N VAL A 81 -0.41 -6.16 3.78
CA VAL A 81 -1.63 -6.35 4.56
C VAL A 81 -1.69 -5.20 5.57
N ILE A 82 -2.78 -4.45 5.53
CA ILE A 82 -3.02 -3.37 6.47
C ILE A 82 -4.12 -3.83 7.43
N THR A 83 -3.82 -3.84 8.72
CA THR A 83 -4.79 -4.21 9.73
C THR A 83 -5.36 -2.94 10.34
N TYR A 84 -6.68 -2.76 10.21
CA TYR A 84 -7.43 -1.64 10.76
C TYR A 84 -8.19 -2.13 11.99
N ASP A 85 -7.78 -1.68 13.19
CA ASP A 85 -8.35 -2.14 14.46
C ASP A 85 -8.43 -3.69 14.54
N GLY A 86 -7.38 -4.36 14.09
CA GLY A 86 -7.27 -5.81 14.10
C GLY A 86 -7.92 -6.52 12.91
N VAL A 87 -8.56 -5.80 11.98
CA VAL A 87 -9.20 -6.38 10.79
C VAL A 87 -8.28 -6.24 9.58
N PRO A 88 -7.83 -7.33 8.95
CA PRO A 88 -6.90 -7.25 7.83
C PRO A 88 -7.58 -6.79 6.54
N THR A 89 -6.85 -5.98 5.76
CA THR A 89 -7.21 -5.54 4.43
C THR A 89 -5.99 -5.69 3.55
N TYR A 90 -6.16 -6.28 2.37
CA TYR A 90 -5.07 -6.41 1.40
C TYR A 90 -4.92 -5.10 0.64
N SER A 91 -3.67 -4.67 0.44
CA SER A 91 -3.39 -3.41 -0.26
C SER A 91 -2.30 -3.64 -1.30
N VAL A 92 -2.52 -3.09 -2.49
CA VAL A 92 -1.51 -2.98 -3.54
C VAL A 92 -1.34 -1.52 -3.88
N SER A 93 -0.12 -1.03 -3.71
CA SER A 93 0.28 0.35 -4.02
C SER A 93 1.19 0.33 -5.23
N ILE A 94 0.79 1.06 -6.28
CA ILE A 94 1.56 1.21 -7.51
C ILE A 94 2.07 2.64 -7.55
N MET A 95 3.38 2.82 -7.40
CA MET A 95 4.02 4.13 -7.32
C MET A 95 4.84 4.42 -8.56
N GLU A 96 4.63 5.60 -9.14
CA GLU A 96 5.44 6.14 -10.23
C GLU A 96 6.33 7.24 -9.68
N PHE A 97 7.64 7.12 -9.92
CA PHE A 97 8.66 8.05 -9.43
C PHE A 97 9.19 8.94 -10.54
N ALA A 98 9.46 10.19 -10.21
CA ALA A 98 10.25 11.10 -11.02
C ALA A 98 11.10 11.95 -10.09
N TYR A 99 12.37 12.15 -10.45
CA TYR A 99 13.32 12.97 -9.68
C TYR A 99 13.39 12.58 -8.20
N GLY A 100 13.30 11.27 -7.93
CA GLY A 100 13.48 10.74 -6.58
C GLY A 100 12.23 10.77 -5.69
N HIS A 101 11.08 11.18 -6.21
CA HIS A 101 9.82 11.27 -5.46
C HIS A 101 8.67 10.65 -6.21
N VAL A 102 7.67 10.18 -5.48
CA VAL A 102 6.42 9.69 -6.07
C VAL A 102 5.66 10.86 -6.67
N VAL A 103 5.33 10.74 -7.96
CA VAL A 103 4.50 11.73 -8.66
C VAL A 103 3.07 11.23 -8.86
N HIS A 104 2.87 9.92 -8.88
CA HIS A 104 1.54 9.30 -8.99
C HIS A 104 1.53 7.97 -8.27
N GLU A 105 0.52 7.75 -7.47
CA GLU A 105 0.27 6.46 -6.82
C GLU A 105 -1.17 6.05 -7.09
N SER A 106 -1.35 4.77 -7.48
CA SER A 106 -2.66 4.13 -7.50
C SER A 106 -2.66 3.08 -6.40
N GLN A 107 -3.62 3.15 -5.50
CA GLN A 107 -3.70 2.20 -4.38
C GLN A 107 -5.04 1.50 -4.38
N TYR A 108 -4.98 0.17 -4.26
CA TYR A 108 -6.14 -0.71 -4.21
C TYR A 108 -6.23 -1.37 -2.85
N PHE A 109 -7.45 -1.54 -2.37
CA PHE A 109 -7.74 -2.20 -1.11
C PHE A 109 -8.74 -3.31 -1.35
N ALA A 110 -8.57 -4.46 -0.68
CA ALA A 110 -9.47 -5.58 -0.82
C ALA A 110 -9.63 -6.29 0.51
N ASP A 111 -10.87 -6.47 0.93
CA ASP A 111 -11.17 -7.25 2.12
C ASP A 111 -10.98 -8.74 1.83
N PRO A 112 -10.60 -9.55 2.83
CA PRO A 112 -10.63 -10.99 2.71
C PRO A 112 -12.03 -11.46 2.33
N PHE A 113 -12.12 -12.56 1.59
CA PHE A 113 -13.41 -13.17 1.24
C PHE A 113 -13.34 -14.69 1.40
N GLY A 114 -14.50 -15.31 1.60
CA GLY A 114 -14.61 -16.75 1.70
C GLY A 114 -14.46 -17.42 0.34
N ALA A 115 -13.82 -18.60 0.33
CA ALA A 115 -13.63 -19.36 -0.90
C ALA A 115 -14.95 -20.02 -1.31
N PRO A 116 -15.43 -19.81 -2.57
CA PRO A 116 -16.66 -20.45 -3.03
C PRO A 116 -16.47 -21.95 -3.23
N SER A 117 -17.54 -22.72 -3.00
CA SER A 117 -17.46 -24.17 -3.02
C SER A 117 -17.19 -24.77 -4.40
N TRP A 118 -17.54 -24.06 -5.48
CA TRP A 118 -17.42 -24.61 -6.83
C TRP A 118 -15.99 -24.94 -7.25
N ARG A 119 -14.99 -24.33 -6.62
CA ARG A 119 -13.57 -24.57 -6.93
C ARG A 119 -12.82 -25.29 -5.81
N ALA A 120 -13.52 -25.73 -4.76
CA ALA A 120 -12.87 -26.33 -3.58
C ALA A 120 -12.03 -27.56 -3.89
N ALA A 121 -12.46 -28.39 -4.84
CA ALA A 121 -11.74 -29.61 -5.22
C ALA A 121 -10.39 -29.34 -5.91
N LEU A 122 -10.21 -28.14 -6.43
CA LEU A 122 -8.99 -27.74 -7.14
C LEU A 122 -8.03 -26.91 -6.29
N ALA A 123 -8.47 -26.48 -5.11
CA ALA A 123 -7.72 -25.57 -4.26
C ALA A 123 -7.01 -26.32 -3.13
N GLU A 124 -5.81 -25.85 -2.82
CA GLU A 124 -5.11 -26.23 -1.60
C GLU A 124 -4.82 -24.95 -0.80
N PRO A 125 -4.69 -25.04 0.53
CA PRO A 125 -4.38 -23.84 1.31
C PRO A 125 -2.98 -23.34 0.99
N MET A 126 -2.83 -22.00 1.01
CA MET A 126 -1.51 -21.38 0.94
C MET A 126 -0.69 -21.79 2.17
N PRO A 127 0.67 -21.86 2.07
CA PRO A 127 1.51 -22.22 3.21
C PRO A 127 1.19 -21.38 4.45
N GLY A 128 0.98 -22.07 5.60
CA GLY A 128 0.69 -21.42 6.88
C GLY A 128 -0.69 -20.81 7.01
N ARG A 129 -1.62 -21.15 6.10
CA ARG A 129 -2.96 -20.57 6.09
C ARG A 129 -4.03 -21.65 5.99
N SER A 130 -5.25 -21.30 6.40
CA SER A 130 -6.44 -22.10 6.16
C SER A 130 -7.27 -21.44 5.07
N ILE A 131 -8.00 -22.25 4.29
CA ILE A 131 -8.93 -21.71 3.30
C ILE A 131 -10.13 -21.14 4.05
N ALA A 132 -10.48 -19.87 3.77
CA ALA A 132 -11.59 -19.19 4.41
C ALA A 132 -12.92 -19.77 3.91
N SER A 133 -13.88 -19.95 4.81
CA SER A 133 -15.23 -20.35 4.46
C SER A 133 -15.99 -19.21 3.81
N ALA A 134 -16.75 -19.55 2.78
CA ALA A 134 -17.61 -18.60 2.10
C ALA A 134 -18.81 -18.20 2.96
#